data_5a2fc396d1427f5970266b709c1c3968
#
_entry.id   5a2fc396d1427f5970266b709c1c3968
#
_cell.length_a   1.000
_cell.length_b   1.000
_cell.length_c   1.000
_cell.angle_alpha   90.00
_cell.angle_beta   90.00
_cell.angle_gamma   90.00
#
_symmetry.space_group_name_H-M   'P 1'
#
loop_
_entity.id
_entity.type
_entity.pdbx_description
1 polymer ?
#
loop_
_entity_poly.entity_id
_entity_poly.type
_entity_poly.pdbx_seq_one_letter_code
_entity_poly.pdbx_strand_id
1 'polypeptide(L)'
;VNGLLFGYRQVEFYDELTPFTQNGLLHLFSISGMHVYFFLGWVDWFFRRIGLSFQAQLGPFLVLSFLLACFFGVSSSILRAIFMYLLYWVGKEGALRLSGTDRYGIVLASCLLIEPRTLLQLSSQLSFAFSFFLLFVTVSVYTHWQKLLHAQVIPCISAPLLMYFFYEWPLLSGVFTYLLMPLFDVLLLPLATVLFLVCRVPLIGTIVENLLIILMTSSRFLLTVFPKIVLTSGQPSLLLIIICTVVGIWSFERKKYGFMVASCLLLPFLGSRLVPFEKVTFVDVGQGDAIVLQTKWNREVYVIDTGGRIAYERKDWQERKTEASVMYSLVPYLKGEGIAKIDGLFLTHGDMDHLGDADELMQAIKVENVYLGKGSLANEKVQALYYTFSQHVHFQEIATGTKVGKQRDLLVLSPEDGKGENNDSLVLYTRWANRTFLFTGDLEEEGERDLLSRYGDFSVDILKVGHHGSKTSSSPEFIDSLTPKEAIISCGRNNRYKHPHQETLATLKAHGVHIFRTDQNGMIQYRSGLWNQRTFYLKK
;
A
#
# COMPACT_ATOMS: atom_id res chain seq x y z
N VAL A 1 3.46 -24.53 4.87
CA VAL A 1 4.34 -24.89 6.00
C VAL A 1 5.48 -23.90 6.15
N ASN A 2 6.30 -23.70 5.10
CA ASN A 2 7.50 -22.85 5.16
C ASN A 2 7.18 -21.40 5.62
N GLY A 3 6.10 -20.81 5.12
CA GLY A 3 5.67 -19.47 5.53
C GLY A 3 5.23 -19.42 7.00
N LEU A 4 4.51 -20.43 7.47
CA LEU A 4 3.95 -20.47 8.82
C LEU A 4 5.02 -20.79 9.88
N LEU A 5 5.92 -21.74 9.63
CA LEU A 5 6.95 -22.18 10.59
C LEU A 5 8.26 -21.37 10.49
N PHE A 6 8.68 -20.95 9.30
CA PHE A 6 9.99 -20.37 9.08
C PHE A 6 9.95 -18.93 8.59
N GLY A 7 8.76 -18.38 8.32
CA GLY A 7 8.60 -17.05 7.74
C GLY A 7 9.09 -16.92 6.30
N TYR A 8 9.49 -18.03 5.68
CA TYR A 8 9.92 -18.03 4.27
C TYR A 8 8.70 -17.99 3.36
N ARG A 9 8.59 -16.91 2.57
CA ARG A 9 7.45 -16.64 1.71
C ARG A 9 7.90 -16.64 0.26
N GLN A 10 7.38 -17.57 -0.52
CA GLN A 10 7.48 -17.55 -1.99
C GLN A 10 6.43 -16.57 -2.54
N VAL A 11 6.63 -16.10 -3.78
CA VAL A 11 5.73 -15.13 -4.40
C VAL A 11 4.32 -15.69 -4.56
N GLU A 12 4.19 -16.95 -4.92
CA GLU A 12 2.90 -17.65 -5.05
C GLU A 12 2.11 -17.69 -3.73
N PHE A 13 2.81 -17.66 -2.60
CA PHE A 13 2.19 -17.65 -1.28
C PHE A 13 1.42 -16.35 -1.01
N TYR A 14 1.84 -15.22 -1.60
CA TYR A 14 1.14 -13.94 -1.45
C TYR A 14 -0.21 -13.95 -2.17
N ASP A 15 -0.30 -14.56 -3.35
CA ASP A 15 -1.57 -14.69 -4.08
C ASP A 15 -2.58 -15.51 -3.27
N GLU A 16 -2.13 -16.59 -2.62
CA GLU A 16 -2.97 -17.39 -1.73
C GLU A 16 -3.40 -16.64 -0.47
N LEU A 17 -2.62 -15.69 0.01
CA LEU A 17 -2.92 -14.89 1.20
C LEU A 17 -3.76 -13.65 0.93
N THR A 18 -4.06 -13.33 -0.32
CA THR A 18 -4.83 -12.13 -0.69
C THR A 18 -6.12 -11.97 0.12
N PRO A 19 -7.00 -12.99 0.32
CA PRO A 19 -8.19 -12.84 1.15
C PRO A 19 -7.90 -12.50 2.61
N PHE A 20 -6.80 -13.03 3.16
CA PHE A 20 -6.38 -12.73 4.53
C PHE A 20 -5.81 -11.32 4.65
N THR A 21 -4.97 -10.90 3.71
CA THR A 21 -4.38 -9.57 3.66
C THR A 21 -5.46 -8.50 3.59
N GLN A 22 -6.43 -8.68 2.70
CA GLN A 22 -7.56 -7.76 2.50
C GLN A 22 -8.49 -7.65 3.72
N ASN A 23 -8.52 -8.65 4.59
CA ASN A 23 -9.27 -8.63 5.85
C ASN A 23 -8.40 -8.29 7.07
N GLY A 24 -7.14 -7.85 6.89
CA GLY A 24 -6.23 -7.45 7.97
C GLY A 24 -5.66 -8.61 8.78
N LEU A 25 -5.66 -9.83 8.22
CA LEU A 25 -5.27 -11.07 8.91
C LEU A 25 -3.88 -11.57 8.55
N LEU A 26 -3.10 -10.79 7.81
CA LEU A 26 -1.73 -11.17 7.43
C LEU A 26 -0.84 -11.46 8.65
N HIS A 27 -1.15 -10.85 9.79
CA HIS A 27 -0.43 -11.07 11.04
C HIS A 27 -0.53 -12.51 11.56
N LEU A 28 -1.55 -13.29 11.19
CA LEU A 28 -1.69 -14.71 11.56
C LEU A 28 -0.64 -15.59 10.85
N PHE A 29 -0.13 -15.15 9.69
CA PHE A 29 0.89 -15.85 8.90
C PHE A 29 2.29 -15.29 9.10
N SER A 30 2.44 -14.23 9.87
CA SER A 30 3.76 -13.73 10.25
C SER A 30 4.25 -14.44 11.51
N ILE A 31 5.55 -14.74 11.56
CA ILE A 31 6.12 -15.24 12.81
C ILE A 31 5.91 -14.18 13.89
N SER A 32 5.17 -14.54 14.91
CA SER A 32 4.67 -13.64 15.95
C SER A 32 4.94 -14.17 17.34
N GLY A 33 4.57 -13.39 18.34
CA GLY A 33 4.59 -13.83 19.73
C GLY A 33 3.84 -15.13 19.96
N MET A 34 2.76 -15.38 19.21
CA MET A 34 1.98 -16.62 19.25
C MET A 34 2.85 -17.86 19.05
N HIS A 35 3.70 -17.87 18.03
CA HIS A 35 4.63 -18.97 17.75
C HIS A 35 5.60 -19.19 18.91
N VAL A 36 6.16 -18.11 19.46
CA VAL A 36 7.07 -18.18 20.62
C VAL A 36 6.34 -18.80 21.83
N TYR A 37 5.16 -18.32 22.15
CA TYR A 37 4.36 -18.84 23.26
C TYR A 37 3.93 -20.29 23.04
N PHE A 38 3.63 -20.69 21.81
CA PHE A 38 3.33 -22.07 21.47
C PHE A 38 4.53 -22.98 21.75
N PHE A 39 5.68 -22.72 21.17
CA PHE A 39 6.85 -23.59 21.34
C PHE A 39 7.40 -23.59 22.76
N LEU A 40 7.58 -22.44 23.39
CA LEU A 40 8.07 -22.34 24.76
C LEU A 40 7.05 -22.88 25.75
N GLY A 41 5.75 -22.69 25.50
CA GLY A 41 4.68 -23.24 26.34
C GLY A 41 4.63 -24.77 26.32
N TRP A 42 4.82 -25.39 25.14
CA TRP A 42 4.90 -26.85 25.02
C TRP A 42 6.12 -27.41 25.77
N VAL A 43 7.24 -26.73 25.73
CA VAL A 43 8.47 -27.15 26.46
C VAL A 43 8.29 -26.97 27.96
N ASP A 44 7.70 -25.85 28.45
CA ASP A 44 7.34 -25.67 29.85
C ASP A 44 6.42 -26.77 30.34
N TRP A 45 5.36 -27.06 29.56
CA TRP A 45 4.44 -28.15 29.87
C TRP A 45 5.16 -29.51 29.94
N PHE A 46 6.02 -29.84 28.99
CA PHE A 46 6.76 -31.09 28.95
C PHE A 46 7.72 -31.21 30.14
N PHE A 47 8.50 -30.18 30.46
CA PHE A 47 9.42 -30.19 31.60
C PHE A 47 8.70 -30.36 32.93
N ARG A 48 7.55 -29.73 33.11
CA ARG A 48 6.69 -29.93 34.28
C ARG A 48 6.12 -31.35 34.34
N ARG A 49 5.79 -31.91 33.19
CA ARG A 49 5.23 -33.27 33.10
C ARG A 49 6.24 -34.33 33.52
N ILE A 50 7.52 -34.16 33.25
CA ILE A 50 8.59 -35.07 33.67
C ILE A 50 9.17 -34.71 35.06
N GLY A 51 8.58 -33.74 35.76
CA GLY A 51 8.93 -33.40 37.13
C GLY A 51 10.23 -32.61 37.32
N LEU A 52 10.73 -31.92 36.29
CA LEU A 52 11.91 -31.08 36.45
C LEU A 52 11.64 -29.87 37.34
N SER A 53 12.56 -29.58 38.28
CA SER A 53 12.51 -28.38 39.11
C SER A 53 12.78 -27.12 38.24
N PHE A 54 12.30 -25.96 38.70
CA PHE A 54 12.55 -24.69 38.03
C PHE A 54 14.03 -24.42 37.74
N GLN A 55 14.91 -24.70 38.74
CA GLN A 55 16.33 -24.52 38.56
C GLN A 55 16.90 -25.41 37.45
N ALA A 56 16.43 -26.67 37.37
CA ALA A 56 16.86 -27.59 36.31
C ALA A 56 16.35 -27.20 34.92
N GLN A 57 15.17 -26.51 34.85
CA GLN A 57 14.61 -26.03 33.58
C GLN A 57 15.31 -24.79 33.04
N LEU A 58 15.95 -23.94 33.88
CA LEU A 58 16.45 -22.62 33.48
C LEU A 58 17.46 -22.68 32.33
N GLY A 59 18.49 -23.53 32.48
CA GLY A 59 19.52 -23.66 31.43
C GLY A 59 18.98 -24.12 30.07
N PRO A 60 18.27 -25.29 30.00
CA PRO A 60 17.64 -25.75 28.77
C PRO A 60 16.67 -24.73 28.16
N PHE A 61 15.94 -24.00 29.00
CA PHE A 61 14.97 -23.00 28.54
C PHE A 61 15.64 -21.79 27.88
N LEU A 62 16.75 -21.30 28.44
CA LEU A 62 17.54 -20.22 27.85
C LEU A 62 18.20 -20.65 26.55
N VAL A 63 18.76 -21.87 26.48
CA VAL A 63 19.34 -22.43 25.25
C VAL A 63 18.27 -22.55 24.16
N LEU A 64 17.09 -23.09 24.49
CA LEU A 64 16.01 -23.21 23.53
C LEU A 64 15.50 -21.84 23.05
N SER A 65 15.37 -20.86 23.95
CA SER A 65 14.97 -19.51 23.59
C SER A 65 15.98 -18.87 22.63
N PHE A 66 17.26 -19.08 22.84
CA PHE A 66 18.31 -18.64 21.94
C PHE A 66 18.23 -19.35 20.58
N LEU A 67 18.05 -20.67 20.56
CA LEU A 67 17.90 -21.44 19.33
C LEU A 67 16.66 -21.00 18.55
N LEU A 68 15.52 -20.73 19.22
CA LEU A 68 14.33 -20.20 18.57
C LEU A 68 14.57 -18.80 17.96
N ALA A 69 15.30 -17.92 18.65
CA ALA A 69 15.66 -16.62 18.11
C ALA A 69 16.52 -16.76 16.84
N CYS A 70 17.50 -17.67 16.84
CA CYS A 70 18.33 -17.95 15.66
C CYS A 70 17.50 -18.58 14.53
N PHE A 71 16.61 -19.50 14.85
CA PHE A 71 15.80 -20.26 13.89
C PHE A 71 14.76 -19.39 13.16
N PHE A 72 14.05 -18.53 13.89
CA PHE A 72 13.06 -17.63 13.32
C PHE A 72 13.65 -16.33 12.73
N GLY A 73 14.96 -16.15 12.86
CA GLY A 73 15.63 -14.89 12.57
C GLY A 73 15.52 -13.90 13.75
N VAL A 74 16.60 -13.20 14.02
CA VAL A 74 16.70 -12.25 15.14
C VAL A 74 15.95 -10.96 14.77
N SER A 75 14.61 -11.01 14.76
CA SER A 75 13.79 -9.82 14.60
C SER A 75 13.37 -9.26 15.96
N SER A 76 13.18 -7.95 16.03
CA SER A 76 12.76 -7.27 17.26
C SER A 76 11.43 -7.79 17.80
N SER A 77 10.51 -8.22 16.93
CA SER A 77 9.22 -8.80 17.33
C SER A 77 9.37 -10.14 18.01
N ILE A 78 10.30 -10.97 17.55
CA ILE A 78 10.60 -12.30 18.13
C ILE A 78 11.35 -12.13 19.45
N LEU A 79 12.39 -11.27 19.48
CA LEU A 79 13.11 -10.97 20.71
C LEU A 79 12.18 -10.44 21.80
N ARG A 80 11.29 -9.50 21.45
CA ARG A 80 10.27 -9.01 22.37
C ARG A 80 9.42 -10.14 22.93
N ALA A 81 8.93 -11.04 22.08
CA ALA A 81 8.07 -12.15 22.51
C ALA A 81 8.83 -13.13 23.42
N ILE A 82 10.07 -13.47 23.10
CA ILE A 82 10.91 -14.33 23.91
C ILE A 82 11.17 -13.70 25.28
N PHE A 83 11.60 -12.44 25.33
CA PHE A 83 11.87 -11.75 26.59
C PHE A 83 10.62 -11.57 27.44
N MET A 84 9.48 -11.23 26.84
CA MET A 84 8.21 -11.16 27.55
C MET A 84 7.81 -12.52 28.16
N TYR A 85 7.98 -13.61 27.38
CA TYR A 85 7.69 -14.95 27.87
C TYR A 85 8.65 -15.36 29.01
N LEU A 86 9.94 -15.13 28.85
CA LEU A 86 10.93 -15.46 29.88
C LEU A 86 10.67 -14.70 31.21
N LEU A 87 10.40 -13.40 31.13
CA LEU A 87 10.06 -12.60 32.32
C LEU A 87 8.74 -13.04 32.96
N TYR A 88 7.74 -13.41 32.14
CA TYR A 88 6.50 -13.98 32.63
C TYR A 88 6.75 -15.33 33.34
N TRP A 89 7.52 -16.22 32.72
CA TRP A 89 7.82 -17.54 33.23
C TRP A 89 8.62 -17.47 34.55
N VAL A 90 9.66 -16.63 34.63
CA VAL A 90 10.43 -16.38 35.87
C VAL A 90 9.52 -15.78 36.96
N GLY A 91 8.65 -14.85 36.61
CA GLY A 91 7.69 -14.24 37.55
C GLY A 91 6.67 -15.23 38.10
N LYS A 92 6.22 -16.19 37.30
CA LYS A 92 5.27 -17.25 37.71
C LYS A 92 5.85 -18.15 38.81
N GLU A 93 7.16 -18.38 38.81
CA GLU A 93 7.84 -19.18 39.83
C GLU A 93 8.22 -18.35 41.08
N GLY A 94 7.78 -17.11 41.16
CA GLY A 94 7.98 -16.24 42.33
C GLY A 94 9.37 -15.65 42.48
N ALA A 95 10.25 -15.88 41.49
CA ALA A 95 11.63 -15.34 41.52
C ALA A 95 11.68 -13.81 41.31
N LEU A 96 10.72 -13.25 40.54
CA LEU A 96 10.59 -11.81 40.29
C LEU A 96 9.12 -11.39 40.31
N ARG A 97 8.77 -10.40 41.10
CA ARG A 97 7.41 -9.80 41.13
C ARG A 97 7.37 -8.55 40.27
N LEU A 98 7.19 -8.73 38.95
CA LEU A 98 7.14 -7.65 37.99
C LEU A 98 5.69 -7.42 37.54
N SER A 99 5.26 -6.17 37.49
CA SER A 99 3.99 -5.77 36.84
C SER A 99 4.07 -6.00 35.31
N GLY A 100 2.95 -5.93 34.62
CA GLY A 100 2.92 -5.97 33.16
C GLY A 100 3.72 -4.81 32.54
N THR A 101 3.61 -3.63 33.12
CA THR A 101 4.34 -2.42 32.70
C THR A 101 5.83 -2.52 32.94
N ASP A 102 6.27 -3.10 34.08
CA ASP A 102 7.70 -3.33 34.35
C ASP A 102 8.32 -4.28 33.32
N ARG A 103 7.64 -5.41 33.07
CA ARG A 103 8.07 -6.37 32.05
C ARG A 103 8.17 -5.72 30.67
N TYR A 104 7.17 -4.92 30.29
CA TYR A 104 7.17 -4.19 29.02
C TYR A 104 8.37 -3.21 28.92
N GLY A 105 8.61 -2.42 29.98
CA GLY A 105 9.72 -1.46 30.04
C GLY A 105 11.08 -2.16 29.94
N ILE A 106 11.30 -3.23 30.70
CA ILE A 106 12.54 -4.02 30.66
C ILE A 106 12.76 -4.61 29.26
N VAL A 107 11.74 -5.18 28.65
CA VAL A 107 11.84 -5.77 27.31
C VAL A 107 12.15 -4.72 26.26
N LEU A 108 11.48 -3.56 26.31
CA LEU A 108 11.75 -2.45 25.40
C LEU A 108 13.19 -1.97 25.52
N ALA A 109 13.68 -1.74 26.75
CA ALA A 109 15.05 -1.33 27.01
C ALA A 109 16.05 -2.38 26.49
N SER A 110 15.80 -3.67 26.76
CA SER A 110 16.66 -4.77 26.29
C SER A 110 16.72 -4.82 24.75
N CYS A 111 15.59 -4.69 24.07
CA CYS A 111 15.55 -4.67 22.59
C CYS A 111 16.29 -3.46 22.02
N LEU A 112 16.18 -2.27 22.65
CA LEU A 112 16.89 -1.07 22.22
C LEU A 112 18.41 -1.14 22.46
N LEU A 113 18.84 -1.84 23.51
CA LEU A 113 20.27 -2.09 23.77
C LEU A 113 20.88 -3.05 22.74
N ILE A 114 20.13 -4.05 22.28
CA ILE A 114 20.57 -5.01 21.25
C ILE A 114 20.57 -4.36 19.87
N GLU A 115 19.49 -3.68 19.52
CA GLU A 115 19.30 -3.01 18.22
C GLU A 115 18.70 -1.61 18.44
N PRO A 116 19.51 -0.55 18.48
CA PRO A 116 19.02 0.81 18.72
C PRO A 116 17.99 1.31 17.69
N ARG A 117 18.00 0.75 16.48
CA ARG A 117 17.06 1.09 15.39
C ARG A 117 15.71 0.37 15.50
N THR A 118 15.49 -0.41 16.56
CA THR A 118 14.26 -1.20 16.76
C THR A 118 13.00 -0.39 16.50
N LEU A 119 12.87 0.81 17.09
CA LEU A 119 11.68 1.64 16.93
C LEU A 119 11.57 2.38 15.59
N LEU A 120 12.59 2.27 14.73
CA LEU A 120 12.51 2.80 13.36
C LEU A 120 11.90 1.78 12.37
N GLN A 121 11.81 0.52 12.78
CA GLN A 121 11.24 -0.55 11.96
C GLN A 121 9.72 -0.66 12.19
N LEU A 122 8.92 -0.65 11.11
CA LEU A 122 7.46 -0.73 11.17
C LEU A 122 6.95 -1.95 11.95
N SER A 123 7.53 -3.12 11.70
CA SER A 123 7.17 -4.36 12.40
C SER A 123 7.34 -4.26 13.91
N SER A 124 8.41 -3.59 14.35
CA SER A 124 8.71 -3.36 15.77
C SER A 124 7.74 -2.35 16.37
N GLN A 125 7.51 -1.23 15.68
CA GLN A 125 6.56 -0.21 16.11
C GLN A 125 5.18 -0.82 16.37
N LEU A 126 4.64 -1.56 15.41
CA LEU A 126 3.37 -2.25 15.55
C LEU A 126 3.40 -3.28 16.68
N SER A 127 4.44 -4.10 16.75
CA SER A 127 4.59 -5.15 17.76
C SER A 127 4.61 -4.57 19.18
N PHE A 128 5.38 -3.51 19.43
CA PHE A 128 5.42 -2.83 20.73
C PHE A 128 4.13 -2.06 21.03
N ALA A 129 3.55 -1.36 20.05
CA ALA A 129 2.29 -0.65 20.22
C ALA A 129 1.13 -1.59 20.61
N PHE A 130 0.96 -2.71 19.89
CA PHE A 130 -0.07 -3.70 20.24
C PHE A 130 0.15 -4.30 21.63
N SER A 131 1.39 -4.59 21.99
CA SER A 131 1.72 -5.09 23.34
C SER A 131 1.41 -4.05 24.42
N PHE A 132 1.66 -2.78 24.14
CA PHE A 132 1.33 -1.68 25.02
C PHE A 132 -0.19 -1.54 25.20
N PHE A 133 -0.97 -1.59 24.13
CA PHE A 133 -2.45 -1.54 24.21
C PHE A 133 -3.01 -2.68 25.06
N LEU A 134 -2.43 -3.88 24.93
CA LEU A 134 -2.85 -5.04 25.74
C LEU A 134 -2.65 -4.84 27.23
N LEU A 135 -1.77 -3.98 27.70
CA LEU A 135 -1.61 -3.68 29.13
C LEU A 135 -2.83 -2.95 29.71
N PHE A 136 -3.55 -2.18 28.90
CA PHE A 136 -4.71 -1.41 29.33
C PHE A 136 -6.04 -2.10 29.04
N VAL A 137 -6.07 -3.02 28.07
CA VAL A 137 -7.27 -3.74 27.66
C VAL A 137 -7.37 -5.07 28.40
N THR A 138 -7.55 -4.99 29.73
CA THR A 138 -7.85 -6.18 30.56
C THR A 138 -9.33 -6.21 30.88
N VAL A 139 -10.05 -7.25 30.46
CA VAL A 139 -11.49 -7.35 30.73
C VAL A 139 -11.87 -8.75 31.18
N SER A 140 -12.65 -8.80 32.25
CA SER A 140 -13.35 -10.02 32.67
C SER A 140 -14.56 -10.24 31.75
N VAL A 141 -14.50 -11.22 30.89
CA VAL A 141 -15.55 -11.52 29.90
C VAL A 141 -16.21 -12.82 30.22
N TYR A 142 -17.51 -12.78 30.41
CA TYR A 142 -18.29 -13.93 30.85
C TYR A 142 -19.06 -14.61 29.72
N THR A 143 -19.47 -13.87 28.67
CA THR A 143 -20.28 -14.40 27.57
C THR A 143 -19.53 -14.39 26.24
N HIS A 144 -19.94 -15.26 25.28
CA HIS A 144 -19.37 -15.29 23.94
C HIS A 144 -19.55 -13.95 23.19
N TRP A 145 -20.69 -13.28 23.37
CA TRP A 145 -20.95 -11.95 22.80
C TRP A 145 -19.97 -10.90 23.33
N GLN A 146 -19.70 -10.93 24.62
CA GLN A 146 -18.71 -10.02 25.21
C GLN A 146 -17.31 -10.30 24.65
N LYS A 147 -16.92 -11.57 24.48
CA LYS A 147 -15.64 -11.94 23.86
C LYS A 147 -15.54 -11.42 22.43
N LEU A 148 -16.59 -11.56 21.62
CA LEU A 148 -16.63 -11.06 20.25
C LEU A 148 -16.53 -9.53 20.20
N LEU A 149 -17.27 -8.81 21.05
CA LEU A 149 -17.17 -7.36 21.15
C LEU A 149 -15.77 -6.92 21.58
N HIS A 150 -15.19 -7.62 22.56
CA HIS A 150 -13.83 -7.33 23.01
C HIS A 150 -12.77 -7.62 21.97
N ALA A 151 -12.97 -8.61 21.10
CA ALA A 151 -12.08 -8.87 19.97
C ALA A 151 -11.96 -7.66 19.03
N GLN A 152 -12.95 -6.75 19.00
CA GLN A 152 -12.90 -5.52 18.23
C GLN A 152 -12.23 -4.34 18.97
N VAL A 153 -12.02 -4.42 20.28
CA VAL A 153 -11.46 -3.31 21.07
C VAL A 153 -10.01 -3.02 20.67
N ILE A 154 -9.17 -4.05 20.60
CA ILE A 154 -7.75 -3.88 20.21
C ILE A 154 -7.62 -3.35 18.80
N PRO A 155 -8.27 -3.92 17.75
CA PRO A 155 -8.30 -3.33 16.43
C PRO A 155 -8.80 -1.88 16.40
N CYS A 156 -9.84 -1.55 17.18
CA CYS A 156 -10.38 -0.21 17.24
C CYS A 156 -9.38 0.80 17.86
N ILE A 157 -8.77 0.48 19.00
CA ILE A 157 -7.78 1.36 19.64
C ILE A 157 -6.52 1.51 18.77
N SER A 158 -6.13 0.47 18.05
CA SER A 158 -4.99 0.50 17.13
C SER A 158 -5.31 1.11 15.76
N ALA A 159 -6.59 1.32 15.44
CA ALA A 159 -7.01 1.83 14.13
C ALA A 159 -6.30 3.12 13.69
N PRO A 160 -6.13 4.17 14.54
CA PRO A 160 -5.41 5.36 14.14
C PRO A 160 -3.97 5.08 13.67
N LEU A 161 -3.29 4.16 14.35
CA LEU A 161 -1.94 3.74 13.98
C LEU A 161 -1.91 2.93 12.68
N LEU A 162 -2.86 2.01 12.50
CA LEU A 162 -2.99 1.24 11.26
C LEU A 162 -3.35 2.12 10.07
N MET A 163 -4.26 3.09 10.25
CA MET A 163 -4.61 4.08 9.23
C MET A 163 -3.41 4.93 8.81
N TYR A 164 -2.50 5.25 9.73
CA TYR A 164 -1.29 6.01 9.40
C TYR A 164 -0.33 5.24 8.50
N PHE A 165 -0.15 3.93 8.74
CA PHE A 165 0.83 3.13 8.01
C PHE A 165 0.27 2.48 6.76
N PHE A 166 -0.99 2.06 6.79
CA PHE A 166 -1.63 1.30 5.70
C PHE A 166 -2.69 2.08 4.95
N TYR A 167 -3.07 3.27 5.46
CA TYR A 167 -4.10 4.14 4.86
C TYR A 167 -5.49 3.51 4.77
N GLU A 168 -5.64 2.32 5.32
CA GLU A 168 -6.85 1.50 5.29
C GLU A 168 -7.08 0.81 6.63
N TRP A 169 -8.34 0.53 6.91
CA TRP A 169 -8.71 -0.25 8.09
C TRP A 169 -9.83 -1.24 7.78
N PRO A 170 -9.58 -2.57 7.85
CA PRO A 170 -10.59 -3.60 7.65
C PRO A 170 -11.53 -3.66 8.87
N LEU A 171 -12.80 -3.31 8.67
CA LEU A 171 -13.79 -3.18 9.75
C LEU A 171 -14.02 -4.47 10.54
N LEU A 172 -13.96 -5.62 9.89
CA LEU A 172 -14.24 -6.93 10.49
C LEU A 172 -12.99 -7.69 10.95
N SER A 173 -11.82 -7.06 10.91
CA SER A 173 -10.54 -7.73 11.24
C SER A 173 -10.52 -8.40 12.60
N GLY A 174 -11.08 -7.77 13.64
CA GLY A 174 -11.15 -8.34 14.98
C GLY A 174 -12.11 -9.53 15.08
N VAL A 175 -13.25 -9.50 14.37
CA VAL A 175 -14.19 -10.63 14.28
C VAL A 175 -13.51 -11.83 13.65
N PHE A 176 -12.88 -11.62 12.49
CA PHE A 176 -12.17 -12.70 11.80
C PHE A 176 -10.97 -13.21 12.60
N THR A 177 -10.23 -12.32 13.27
CA THR A 177 -9.15 -12.72 14.18
C THR A 177 -9.70 -13.62 15.29
N TYR A 178 -10.81 -13.24 15.93
CA TYR A 178 -11.43 -14.03 16.99
C TYR A 178 -11.87 -15.42 16.53
N LEU A 179 -12.41 -15.51 15.31
CA LEU A 179 -12.88 -16.78 14.74
C LEU A 179 -11.72 -17.68 14.27
N LEU A 180 -10.72 -17.10 13.64
CA LEU A 180 -9.64 -17.85 13.00
C LEU A 180 -8.43 -18.10 13.91
N MET A 181 -8.17 -17.26 14.91
CA MET A 181 -7.02 -17.42 15.80
C MET A 181 -7.01 -18.79 16.51
N PRO A 182 -8.14 -19.31 17.09
CA PRO A 182 -8.16 -20.65 17.67
C PRO A 182 -7.85 -21.75 16.64
N LEU A 183 -8.30 -21.59 15.39
CA LEU A 183 -7.99 -22.52 14.30
C LEU A 183 -6.49 -22.54 14.00
N PHE A 184 -5.85 -21.35 14.00
CA PHE A 184 -4.41 -21.23 13.79
C PHE A 184 -3.62 -21.84 14.95
N ASP A 185 -3.97 -21.50 16.20
CA ASP A 185 -3.22 -21.92 17.39
C ASP A 185 -3.35 -23.42 17.69
N VAL A 186 -4.57 -23.96 17.55
CA VAL A 186 -4.89 -25.32 18.00
C VAL A 186 -4.77 -26.35 16.87
N LEU A 187 -4.95 -25.94 15.61
CA LEU A 187 -4.93 -26.88 14.48
C LEU A 187 -3.81 -26.59 13.47
N LEU A 188 -3.77 -25.39 12.89
CA LEU A 188 -2.84 -25.14 11.77
C LEU A 188 -1.37 -25.17 12.22
N LEU A 189 -1.03 -24.53 13.32
CA LEU A 189 0.35 -24.50 13.81
C LEU A 189 0.83 -25.88 14.32
N PRO A 190 0.06 -26.65 15.12
CA PRO A 190 0.42 -28.01 15.47
C PRO A 190 0.53 -28.94 14.26
N LEU A 191 -0.45 -28.91 13.33
CA LEU A 191 -0.42 -29.76 12.14
C LEU A 191 0.78 -29.42 11.23
N ALA A 192 1.09 -28.14 11.07
CA ALA A 192 2.28 -27.71 10.31
C ALA A 192 3.57 -28.23 10.97
N THR A 193 3.64 -28.20 12.33
CA THR A 193 4.77 -28.75 13.07
C THR A 193 4.87 -30.27 12.90
N VAL A 194 3.74 -30.97 13.01
CA VAL A 194 3.69 -32.44 12.77
C VAL A 194 4.11 -32.75 11.34
N LEU A 195 3.57 -32.04 10.34
CA LEU A 195 3.95 -32.26 8.94
C LEU A 195 5.45 -32.08 8.72
N PHE A 196 6.06 -31.06 9.31
CA PHE A 196 7.49 -30.86 9.24
C PHE A 196 8.29 -32.05 9.79
N LEU A 197 7.82 -32.64 10.88
CA LEU A 197 8.49 -33.81 11.51
C LEU A 197 8.27 -35.11 10.73
N VAL A 198 7.10 -35.30 10.13
CA VAL A 198 6.71 -36.56 9.47
C VAL A 198 6.72 -36.50 7.95
N CYS A 199 7.18 -35.42 7.34
CA CYS A 199 7.15 -35.22 5.88
C CYS A 199 7.88 -36.34 5.09
N ARG A 200 8.81 -37.05 5.72
CA ARG A 200 9.53 -38.18 5.13
C ARG A 200 8.77 -39.54 5.24
N VAL A 201 7.62 -39.56 5.94
CA VAL A 201 6.76 -40.74 6.03
C VAL A 201 5.57 -40.56 5.10
N PRO A 202 5.58 -41.17 3.88
CA PRO A 202 4.67 -40.77 2.80
C PRO A 202 3.19 -40.76 3.20
N LEU A 203 2.71 -41.86 3.80
CA LEU A 203 1.28 -42.00 4.14
C LEU A 203 0.82 -40.94 5.16
N ILE A 204 1.58 -40.76 6.25
CA ILE A 204 1.23 -39.83 7.33
C ILE A 204 1.41 -38.39 6.82
N GLY A 205 2.49 -38.11 6.09
CA GLY A 205 2.75 -36.80 5.49
C GLY A 205 1.60 -36.36 4.59
N THR A 206 1.15 -37.21 3.68
CA THR A 206 0.02 -36.91 2.77
C THR A 206 -1.30 -36.66 3.52
N ILE A 207 -1.59 -37.42 4.57
CA ILE A 207 -2.81 -37.21 5.38
C ILE A 207 -2.77 -35.83 6.05
N VAL A 208 -1.66 -35.50 6.71
CA VAL A 208 -1.51 -34.21 7.42
C VAL A 208 -1.51 -33.03 6.42
N GLU A 209 -0.88 -33.17 5.28
CA GLU A 209 -0.88 -32.17 4.21
C GLU A 209 -2.30 -31.90 3.69
N ASN A 210 -3.07 -32.94 3.38
CA ASN A 210 -4.46 -32.81 2.95
C ASN A 210 -5.34 -32.11 3.99
N LEU A 211 -5.15 -32.43 5.29
CA LEU A 211 -5.85 -31.73 6.36
C LEU A 211 -5.50 -30.24 6.41
N LEU A 212 -4.23 -29.89 6.26
CA LEU A 212 -3.80 -28.48 6.20
C LEU A 212 -4.41 -27.75 5.00
N ILE A 213 -4.42 -28.39 3.81
CA ILE A 213 -5.03 -27.83 2.61
C ILE A 213 -6.53 -27.59 2.83
N ILE A 214 -7.25 -28.54 3.40
CA ILE A 214 -8.69 -28.41 3.70
C ILE A 214 -8.93 -27.24 4.65
N LEU A 215 -8.16 -27.13 5.74
CA LEU A 215 -8.31 -26.06 6.73
C LEU A 215 -8.01 -24.68 6.12
N MET A 216 -6.96 -24.57 5.30
CA MET A 216 -6.60 -23.33 4.60
C MET A 216 -7.67 -22.94 3.59
N THR A 217 -8.13 -23.87 2.76
CA THR A 217 -9.17 -23.64 1.76
C THR A 217 -10.50 -23.24 2.43
N SER A 218 -10.88 -23.89 3.52
CA SER A 218 -12.08 -23.54 4.28
C SER A 218 -11.99 -22.14 4.89
N SER A 219 -10.81 -21.77 5.43
CA SER A 219 -10.56 -20.44 5.96
C SER A 219 -10.64 -19.37 4.87
N ARG A 220 -10.07 -19.63 3.68
CA ARG A 220 -10.16 -18.74 2.50
C ARG A 220 -11.62 -18.59 2.05
N PHE A 221 -12.35 -19.69 1.92
CA PHE A 221 -13.77 -19.68 1.54
C PHE A 221 -14.59 -18.83 2.51
N LEU A 222 -14.39 -19.00 3.83
CA LEU A 222 -15.06 -18.17 4.83
C LEU A 222 -14.83 -16.68 4.58
N LEU A 223 -13.60 -16.27 4.29
CA LEU A 223 -13.27 -14.87 4.04
C LEU A 223 -13.80 -14.33 2.71
N THR A 224 -14.02 -15.19 1.72
CA THR A 224 -14.59 -14.77 0.41
C THR A 224 -16.11 -14.64 0.43
N VAL A 225 -16.80 -15.37 1.32
CA VAL A 225 -18.27 -15.30 1.47
C VAL A 225 -18.70 -13.96 2.09
N PHE A 226 -17.88 -13.38 2.96
CA PHE A 226 -18.22 -12.09 3.56
C PHE A 226 -17.73 -10.92 2.71
N PRO A 227 -18.54 -9.86 2.57
CA PRO A 227 -18.13 -8.69 1.81
C PRO A 227 -16.92 -8.04 2.45
N LYS A 228 -15.98 -7.62 1.61
CA LYS A 228 -14.82 -6.84 2.05
C LYS A 228 -15.29 -5.44 2.47
N ILE A 229 -15.25 -5.17 3.76
CA ILE A 229 -15.55 -3.84 4.27
C ILE A 229 -14.25 -3.22 4.73
N VAL A 230 -13.56 -2.57 3.80
CA VAL A 230 -12.30 -1.85 4.05
C VAL A 230 -12.57 -0.35 4.00
N LEU A 231 -12.20 0.34 5.05
CA LEU A 231 -12.30 1.78 5.14
C LEU A 231 -10.98 2.39 4.67
N THR A 232 -10.96 2.99 3.48
CA THR A 232 -9.82 3.81 3.03
C THR A 232 -9.85 5.12 3.79
N SER A 233 -8.92 5.29 4.73
CA SER A 233 -8.93 6.41 5.66
C SER A 233 -8.10 7.60 5.21
N GLY A 234 -7.10 7.39 4.35
CA GLY A 234 -6.02 8.34 4.16
C GLY A 234 -5.00 8.31 5.31
N GLN A 235 -4.01 9.19 5.24
CA GLN A 235 -2.96 9.30 6.26
C GLN A 235 -3.28 10.41 7.27
N PRO A 236 -3.75 10.09 8.50
CA PRO A 236 -3.95 11.08 9.53
C PRO A 236 -2.60 11.64 10.02
N SER A 237 -2.59 12.86 10.56
CA SER A 237 -1.37 13.44 11.13
C SER A 237 -0.93 12.69 12.39
N LEU A 238 0.38 12.66 12.67
CA LEU A 238 0.93 11.96 13.83
C LEU A 238 0.33 12.49 15.15
N LEU A 239 0.14 13.80 15.26
CA LEU A 239 -0.49 14.41 16.44
C LEU A 239 -1.92 13.90 16.63
N LEU A 240 -2.70 13.80 15.56
CA LEU A 240 -4.07 13.29 15.60
C LEU A 240 -4.10 11.82 16.04
N ILE A 241 -3.16 11.00 15.57
CA ILE A 241 -3.04 9.59 16.00
C ILE A 241 -2.81 9.49 17.50
N ILE A 242 -1.84 10.25 18.02
CA ILE A 242 -1.51 10.24 19.45
C ILE A 242 -2.75 10.64 20.27
N ILE A 243 -3.40 11.74 19.92
CA ILE A 243 -4.60 12.22 20.60
C ILE A 243 -5.71 11.16 20.55
N CYS A 244 -6.01 10.62 19.36
CA CYS A 244 -7.07 9.63 19.19
C CYS A 244 -6.79 8.34 19.97
N THR A 245 -5.55 7.87 20.00
CA THR A 245 -5.16 6.67 20.76
C THR A 245 -5.30 6.89 22.26
N VAL A 246 -4.80 8.01 22.78
CA VAL A 246 -4.91 8.35 24.24
C VAL A 246 -6.37 8.49 24.63
N VAL A 247 -7.17 9.24 23.86
CA VAL A 247 -8.60 9.41 24.11
C VAL A 247 -9.35 8.07 23.97
N GLY A 248 -8.93 7.21 23.05
CA GLY A 248 -9.49 5.87 22.85
C GLY A 248 -9.28 4.99 24.09
N ILE A 249 -8.05 4.91 24.62
CA ILE A 249 -7.72 4.16 25.83
C ILE A 249 -8.52 4.72 27.03
N TRP A 250 -8.50 6.03 27.24
CA TRP A 250 -9.25 6.68 28.30
C TRP A 250 -10.76 6.38 28.21
N SER A 251 -11.32 6.43 27.02
CA SER A 251 -12.74 6.15 26.78
C SER A 251 -13.09 4.68 27.07
N PHE A 252 -12.19 3.76 26.73
CA PHE A 252 -12.32 2.35 27.04
C PHE A 252 -12.35 2.11 28.56
N GLU A 253 -11.40 2.67 29.31
CA GLU A 253 -11.34 2.57 30.77
C GLU A 253 -12.62 3.12 31.44
N ARG A 254 -13.19 4.20 30.89
CA ARG A 254 -14.44 4.81 31.35
C ARG A 254 -15.70 4.12 30.81
N LYS A 255 -15.57 3.00 30.08
CA LYS A 255 -16.66 2.24 29.44
C LYS A 255 -17.50 3.09 28.46
N LYS A 256 -16.92 4.13 27.88
CA LYS A 256 -17.54 5.02 26.87
C LYS A 256 -17.25 4.51 25.47
N TYR A 257 -17.71 3.30 25.15
CA TYR A 257 -17.36 2.61 23.89
C TYR A 257 -17.74 3.37 22.62
N GLY A 258 -18.89 4.04 22.61
CA GLY A 258 -19.28 4.89 21.46
C GLY A 258 -18.31 6.05 21.23
N PHE A 259 -17.81 6.68 22.29
CA PHE A 259 -16.81 7.74 22.19
C PHE A 259 -15.43 7.21 21.78
N MET A 260 -15.08 6.00 22.25
CA MET A 260 -13.87 5.30 21.79
C MET A 260 -13.91 5.05 20.27
N VAL A 261 -15.02 4.51 19.75
CA VAL A 261 -15.21 4.29 18.32
C VAL A 261 -15.13 5.61 17.55
N ALA A 262 -15.81 6.64 18.02
CA ALA A 262 -15.78 7.96 17.38
C ALA A 262 -14.36 8.55 17.34
N SER A 263 -13.62 8.50 18.45
CA SER A 263 -12.26 9.05 18.53
C SER A 263 -11.24 8.23 17.72
N CYS A 264 -11.33 6.91 17.75
CA CYS A 264 -10.34 6.07 17.08
C CYS A 264 -10.61 5.84 15.59
N LEU A 265 -11.85 5.90 15.14
CA LEU A 265 -12.23 5.64 13.76
C LEU A 265 -12.67 6.89 13.01
N LEU A 266 -13.66 7.63 13.54
CA LEU A 266 -14.25 8.75 12.79
C LEU A 266 -13.34 9.95 12.70
N LEU A 267 -12.66 10.34 13.80
CA LEU A 267 -11.79 11.51 13.79
C LEU A 267 -10.59 11.36 12.86
N PRO A 268 -9.81 10.25 12.89
CA PRO A 268 -8.72 10.04 11.93
C PRO A 268 -9.22 9.99 10.48
N PHE A 269 -10.35 9.29 10.25
CA PHE A 269 -10.97 9.17 8.95
C PHE A 269 -11.43 10.52 8.37
N LEU A 270 -12.10 11.34 9.16
CA LEU A 270 -12.53 12.67 8.72
C LEU A 270 -11.34 13.62 8.58
N GLY A 271 -10.40 13.60 9.53
CA GLY A 271 -9.24 14.49 9.53
C GLY A 271 -8.34 14.32 8.30
N SER A 272 -8.16 13.11 7.82
CA SER A 272 -7.36 12.84 6.60
C SER A 272 -8.06 13.30 5.31
N ARG A 273 -9.40 13.38 5.31
CA ARG A 273 -10.21 13.82 4.17
C ARG A 273 -10.48 15.32 4.11
N LEU A 274 -10.11 16.05 5.15
CA LEU A 274 -10.20 17.51 5.17
C LEU A 274 -9.07 18.12 4.32
N VAL A 275 -9.15 17.92 2.99
CA VAL A 275 -8.19 18.42 2.00
C VAL A 275 -8.82 19.59 1.23
N PRO A 276 -8.74 20.85 1.74
CA PRO A 276 -9.38 22.00 1.10
C PRO A 276 -8.61 22.53 -0.11
N PHE A 277 -7.78 21.70 -0.71
CA PHE A 277 -6.83 22.07 -1.75
C PHE A 277 -7.13 21.36 -3.06
N GLU A 278 -6.91 22.04 -4.18
CA GLU A 278 -6.72 21.41 -5.46
C GLU A 278 -5.28 20.97 -5.58
N LYS A 279 -5.05 19.79 -6.15
CA LYS A 279 -3.72 19.24 -6.35
C LYS A 279 -3.55 18.68 -7.75
N VAL A 280 -2.34 18.80 -8.29
CA VAL A 280 -1.84 18.06 -9.44
C VAL A 280 -0.55 17.40 -9.00
N THR A 281 -0.48 16.07 -9.08
CA THR A 281 0.68 15.31 -8.62
C THR A 281 1.20 14.43 -9.73
N PHE A 282 2.44 14.63 -10.11
CA PHE A 282 3.21 13.75 -10.99
C PHE A 282 3.87 12.68 -10.10
N VAL A 283 3.37 11.47 -10.20
CA VAL A 283 3.79 10.37 -9.34
C VAL A 283 5.05 9.72 -9.91
N ASP A 284 6.07 9.48 -9.08
CA ASP A 284 7.26 8.72 -9.49
C ASP A 284 6.93 7.22 -9.56
N VAL A 285 6.52 6.76 -10.73
CA VAL A 285 6.27 5.32 -11.03
C VAL A 285 7.51 4.63 -11.60
N GLY A 286 8.66 5.32 -11.65
CA GLY A 286 9.83 4.91 -12.38
C GLY A 286 9.75 5.39 -13.82
N GLN A 287 9.93 4.52 -14.82
CA GLN A 287 9.71 4.87 -16.22
C GLN A 287 8.22 4.87 -16.51
N GLY A 288 7.74 5.93 -17.18
CA GLY A 288 6.35 6.08 -17.55
C GLY A 288 5.65 7.26 -16.88
N ASP A 289 4.39 7.45 -17.20
CA ASP A 289 3.55 8.53 -16.68
C ASP A 289 2.52 8.02 -15.67
N ALA A 290 2.32 8.79 -14.61
CA ALA A 290 1.17 8.67 -13.73
C ALA A 290 0.91 10.04 -13.07
N ILE A 291 -0.21 10.67 -13.40
CA ILE A 291 -0.54 12.00 -12.93
C ILE A 291 -1.90 11.98 -12.25
N VAL A 292 -1.99 12.55 -11.06
CA VAL A 292 -3.23 12.61 -10.28
C VAL A 292 -3.70 14.05 -10.16
N LEU A 293 -4.94 14.30 -10.57
CA LEU A 293 -5.62 15.58 -10.43
C LEU A 293 -6.72 15.44 -9.38
N GLN A 294 -6.69 16.27 -8.36
CA GLN A 294 -7.63 16.25 -7.24
C GLN A 294 -8.30 17.62 -7.09
N THR A 295 -9.63 17.64 -7.10
CA THR A 295 -10.38 18.85 -6.69
C THR A 295 -10.39 19.00 -5.17
N LYS A 296 -10.81 20.16 -4.69
CA LYS A 296 -10.98 20.40 -3.24
C LYS A 296 -11.88 19.32 -2.63
N TRP A 297 -11.46 18.81 -1.47
CA TRP A 297 -12.18 17.79 -0.70
C TRP A 297 -12.30 16.44 -1.43
N ASN A 298 -11.41 16.17 -2.40
CA ASN A 298 -11.42 14.97 -3.24
C ASN A 298 -12.80 14.68 -3.86
N ARG A 299 -13.55 15.73 -4.25
CA ARG A 299 -14.89 15.55 -4.85
C ARG A 299 -14.84 14.93 -6.23
N GLU A 300 -13.78 15.23 -6.98
CA GLU A 300 -13.45 14.59 -8.25
C GLU A 300 -11.96 14.29 -8.25
N VAL A 301 -11.63 13.10 -8.69
CA VAL A 301 -10.26 12.61 -8.80
C VAL A 301 -10.08 12.01 -10.19
N TYR A 302 -9.10 12.52 -10.92
CA TYR A 302 -8.72 12.02 -12.23
C TYR A 302 -7.29 11.52 -12.19
N VAL A 303 -7.02 10.45 -12.92
CA VAL A 303 -5.69 9.90 -13.12
C VAL A 303 -5.38 9.89 -14.61
N ILE A 304 -4.22 10.34 -15.00
CA ILE A 304 -3.71 10.26 -16.38
C ILE A 304 -2.56 9.27 -16.34
N ASP A 305 -2.71 8.17 -17.04
CA ASP A 305 -1.83 7.02 -17.13
C ASP A 305 -1.50 6.35 -15.77
N THR A 306 -0.87 5.20 -15.83
CA THR A 306 -0.61 4.37 -14.65
C THR A 306 0.86 3.99 -14.51
N GLY A 307 1.68 4.33 -15.51
CA GLY A 307 2.99 3.72 -15.66
C GLY A 307 2.87 2.26 -16.08
N GLY A 308 3.91 1.53 -15.89
CA GLY A 308 3.97 0.11 -16.18
C GLY A 308 5.36 -0.36 -16.51
N ARG A 309 5.52 -1.66 -16.54
CA ARG A 309 6.81 -2.26 -16.89
C ARG A 309 6.75 -2.82 -18.30
N ILE A 310 7.72 -2.46 -19.09
CA ILE A 310 7.90 -3.10 -20.39
C ILE A 310 8.25 -4.56 -20.15
N ALA A 311 7.34 -5.45 -20.53
CA ALA A 311 7.57 -6.87 -20.52
C ALA A 311 8.63 -7.20 -21.56
N TYR A 312 9.78 -7.72 -21.13
CA TYR A 312 10.75 -8.32 -22.03
C TYR A 312 10.48 -9.81 -22.08
N GLU A 313 10.63 -10.41 -23.26
CA GLU A 313 10.72 -11.86 -23.39
C GLU A 313 11.88 -12.36 -22.52
N ARG A 314 11.54 -12.90 -21.38
CA ARG A 314 12.47 -13.56 -20.46
C ARG A 314 12.19 -15.04 -20.51
N LYS A 315 13.24 -15.85 -20.34
CA LYS A 315 13.05 -17.29 -20.13
C LYS A 315 12.35 -17.48 -18.77
N ASP A 316 11.50 -18.48 -18.63
CA ASP A 316 10.68 -18.75 -17.42
C ASP A 316 11.49 -18.68 -16.12
N TRP A 317 12.75 -19.11 -16.13
CA TRP A 317 13.65 -19.05 -14.97
C TRP A 317 14.17 -17.62 -14.63
N GLN A 318 14.01 -16.67 -15.54
CA GLN A 318 14.40 -15.25 -15.38
C GLN A 318 13.20 -14.39 -14.98
N GLU A 319 11.99 -14.92 -15.08
CA GLU A 319 10.79 -14.23 -14.63
C GLU A 319 10.77 -14.19 -13.09
N ARG A 320 11.13 -13.04 -12.55
CA ARG A 320 10.73 -12.73 -11.17
C ARG A 320 9.34 -12.11 -11.26
N LYS A 321 8.34 -12.74 -10.69
CA LYS A 321 7.07 -12.08 -10.39
C LYS A 321 7.36 -10.92 -9.44
N THR A 322 7.47 -9.73 -9.98
CA THR A 322 7.60 -8.50 -9.21
C THR A 322 6.26 -7.81 -9.28
N GLU A 323 5.74 -7.36 -8.15
CA GLU A 323 4.51 -6.58 -8.14
C GLU A 323 4.61 -5.36 -9.07
N ALA A 324 3.49 -4.93 -9.65
CA ALA A 324 3.39 -3.76 -10.51
C ALA A 324 3.88 -2.50 -9.79
N SER A 325 4.48 -1.56 -10.51
CA SER A 325 5.05 -0.35 -9.90
C SER A 325 3.97 0.53 -9.27
N VAL A 326 2.77 0.50 -9.82
CA VAL A 326 1.59 1.20 -9.30
C VAL A 326 1.26 0.80 -7.87
N MET A 327 1.51 -0.44 -7.46
CA MET A 327 1.23 -0.95 -6.12
C MET A 327 2.16 -0.38 -5.04
N TYR A 328 3.33 0.16 -5.42
CA TYR A 328 4.29 0.79 -4.50
C TYR A 328 4.31 2.32 -4.60
N SER A 329 3.68 2.89 -5.61
CA SER A 329 3.71 4.33 -5.90
C SER A 329 2.33 4.95 -5.92
N LEU A 330 1.56 4.76 -6.98
CA LEU A 330 0.28 5.42 -7.21
C LEU A 330 -0.81 4.95 -6.23
N VAL A 331 -0.96 3.64 -6.00
CA VAL A 331 -1.99 3.09 -5.09
C VAL A 331 -1.78 3.56 -3.65
N PRO A 332 -0.57 3.48 -3.05
CA PRO A 332 -0.32 4.05 -1.72
C PRO A 332 -0.53 5.56 -1.66
N TYR A 333 -0.15 6.31 -2.72
CA TYR A 333 -0.41 7.74 -2.79
C TYR A 333 -1.92 8.04 -2.73
N LEU A 334 -2.72 7.39 -3.59
CA LEU A 334 -4.18 7.58 -3.62
C LEU A 334 -4.82 7.23 -2.28
N LYS A 335 -4.48 6.07 -1.72
CA LYS A 335 -4.98 5.65 -0.40
C LYS A 335 -4.56 6.60 0.72
N GLY A 336 -3.31 7.09 0.69
CA GLY A 336 -2.79 8.07 1.65
C GLY A 336 -3.52 9.41 1.60
N GLU A 337 -3.99 9.83 0.41
CA GLU A 337 -4.84 11.00 0.22
C GLU A 337 -6.32 10.75 0.57
N GLY A 338 -6.67 9.55 1.03
CA GLY A 338 -8.04 9.15 1.37
C GLY A 338 -8.93 8.89 0.16
N ILE A 339 -8.34 8.63 -1.00
CA ILE A 339 -9.04 8.37 -2.25
C ILE A 339 -9.37 6.87 -2.34
N ALA A 340 -10.65 6.55 -2.26
CA ALA A 340 -11.17 5.18 -2.42
C ALA A 340 -11.75 4.95 -3.83
N LYS A 341 -11.86 6.00 -4.64
CA LYS A 341 -12.51 5.98 -5.94
C LYS A 341 -11.86 6.99 -6.88
N ILE A 342 -11.64 6.59 -8.12
CA ILE A 342 -11.21 7.43 -9.24
C ILE A 342 -12.43 7.69 -10.12
N ASP A 343 -12.76 8.97 -10.38
CA ASP A 343 -13.90 9.36 -11.21
C ASP A 343 -13.59 9.17 -12.69
N GLY A 344 -12.32 9.35 -13.11
CA GLY A 344 -11.88 9.07 -14.46
C GLY A 344 -10.39 8.74 -14.55
N LEU A 345 -10.10 7.65 -15.24
CA LEU A 345 -8.76 7.25 -15.65
C LEU A 345 -8.61 7.57 -17.13
N PHE A 346 -7.68 8.46 -17.48
CA PHE A 346 -7.31 8.75 -18.85
C PHE A 346 -6.11 7.90 -19.23
N LEU A 347 -6.21 7.13 -20.31
CA LEU A 347 -5.09 6.39 -20.89
C LEU A 347 -4.71 7.10 -22.19
N THR A 348 -3.49 7.64 -22.23
CA THR A 348 -3.06 8.51 -23.32
C THR A 348 -2.85 7.75 -24.61
N HIS A 349 -2.23 6.56 -24.54
CA HIS A 349 -1.97 5.68 -25.68
C HIS A 349 -1.65 4.25 -25.21
N GLY A 350 -1.31 3.35 -26.15
CA GLY A 350 -1.21 1.90 -25.91
C GLY A 350 0.15 1.39 -25.40
N ASP A 351 1.11 2.24 -25.05
CA ASP A 351 2.42 1.78 -24.59
C ASP A 351 2.42 1.34 -23.12
N MET A 352 3.27 0.35 -22.84
CA MET A 352 3.27 -0.33 -21.53
C MET A 352 3.71 0.57 -20.38
N ASP A 353 4.49 1.61 -20.63
CA ASP A 353 4.88 2.59 -19.62
C ASP A 353 3.81 3.67 -19.35
N HIS A 354 2.65 3.55 -19.99
CA HIS A 354 1.45 4.38 -19.77
C HIS A 354 0.26 3.57 -19.26
N LEU A 355 -0.09 2.46 -19.95
CA LEU A 355 -1.26 1.65 -19.57
C LEU A 355 -0.91 0.35 -18.83
N GLY A 356 0.39 0.02 -18.70
CA GLY A 356 0.82 -1.32 -18.34
C GLY A 356 0.41 -1.81 -16.95
N ASP A 357 0.22 -0.90 -15.99
CA ASP A 357 -0.22 -1.22 -14.63
C ASP A 357 -1.72 -0.83 -14.42
N ALA A 358 -2.50 -0.59 -15.48
CA ALA A 358 -3.89 -0.14 -15.37
C ALA A 358 -4.83 -1.20 -14.80
N ASP A 359 -4.58 -2.47 -15.10
CA ASP A 359 -5.35 -3.58 -14.57
C ASP A 359 -5.15 -3.74 -13.05
N GLU A 360 -3.92 -3.66 -12.54
CA GLU A 360 -3.64 -3.69 -11.11
C GLU A 360 -4.24 -2.48 -10.39
N LEU A 361 -4.19 -1.30 -11.00
CA LEU A 361 -4.85 -0.11 -10.43
C LEU A 361 -6.36 -0.33 -10.30
N MET A 362 -7.03 -0.80 -11.36
CA MET A 362 -8.47 -1.04 -11.37
C MET A 362 -8.91 -2.16 -10.43
N GLN A 363 -8.03 -3.12 -10.15
CA GLN A 363 -8.27 -4.15 -9.12
C GLN A 363 -8.08 -3.60 -7.70
N ALA A 364 -7.16 -2.64 -7.50
CA ALA A 364 -6.82 -2.09 -6.19
C ALA A 364 -7.73 -0.94 -5.75
N ILE A 365 -8.23 -0.13 -6.70
CA ILE A 365 -9.06 1.06 -6.45
C ILE A 365 -10.20 1.09 -7.46
N LYS A 366 -11.40 1.44 -7.00
CA LYS A 366 -12.57 1.56 -7.87
C LYS A 366 -12.37 2.69 -8.88
N VAL A 367 -12.45 2.38 -10.17
CA VAL A 367 -12.49 3.33 -11.28
C VAL A 367 -13.91 3.38 -11.82
N GLU A 368 -14.49 4.58 -12.02
CA GLU A 368 -15.82 4.73 -12.58
C GLU A 368 -15.79 4.77 -14.11
N ASN A 369 -14.89 5.60 -14.67
CA ASN A 369 -14.80 5.78 -16.12
C ASN A 369 -13.34 5.62 -16.56
N VAL A 370 -13.14 5.01 -17.71
CA VAL A 370 -11.87 5.00 -18.44
C VAL A 370 -12.08 5.78 -19.74
N TYR A 371 -11.27 6.81 -19.94
CA TYR A 371 -11.28 7.66 -21.12
C TYR A 371 -10.10 7.31 -22.01
N LEU A 372 -10.39 7.06 -23.28
CA LEU A 372 -9.43 6.69 -24.32
C LEU A 372 -9.50 7.73 -25.45
N GLY A 373 -8.41 8.00 -26.12
CA GLY A 373 -8.45 8.74 -27.38
C GLY A 373 -9.30 8.00 -28.42
N LYS A 374 -10.04 8.74 -29.24
CA LYS A 374 -10.87 8.14 -30.30
C LYS A 374 -9.99 7.28 -31.22
N GLY A 375 -10.42 6.05 -31.48
CA GLY A 375 -9.70 5.05 -32.29
C GLY A 375 -8.68 4.20 -31.51
N SER A 376 -8.39 4.50 -30.23
CA SER A 376 -7.42 3.76 -29.41
C SER A 376 -7.78 2.29 -29.19
N LEU A 377 -9.07 1.91 -29.31
CA LEU A 377 -9.49 0.50 -29.24
C LEU A 377 -8.96 -0.35 -30.40
N ALA A 378 -8.35 0.24 -31.43
CA ALA A 378 -7.61 -0.48 -32.46
C ALA A 378 -6.28 -1.06 -31.93
N ASN A 379 -5.73 -0.53 -30.84
CA ASN A 379 -4.53 -1.05 -30.19
C ASN A 379 -4.88 -2.32 -29.38
N GLU A 380 -4.15 -3.43 -29.65
CA GLU A 380 -4.42 -4.74 -29.05
C GLU A 380 -4.38 -4.72 -27.51
N LYS A 381 -3.47 -3.95 -26.90
CA LYS A 381 -3.32 -3.89 -25.44
C LYS A 381 -4.49 -3.13 -24.81
N VAL A 382 -4.91 -2.01 -25.42
CA VAL A 382 -6.09 -1.24 -25.00
C VAL A 382 -7.34 -2.11 -25.12
N GLN A 383 -7.45 -2.86 -26.22
CA GLN A 383 -8.56 -3.77 -26.47
C GLN A 383 -8.61 -4.91 -25.42
N ALA A 384 -7.46 -5.49 -25.07
CA ALA A 384 -7.37 -6.52 -24.02
C ALA A 384 -7.86 -5.99 -22.66
N LEU A 385 -7.45 -4.77 -22.28
CA LEU A 385 -7.91 -4.11 -21.06
C LEU A 385 -9.43 -3.88 -21.09
N TYR A 386 -9.97 -3.40 -22.22
CA TYR A 386 -11.39 -3.19 -22.41
C TYR A 386 -12.19 -4.49 -22.21
N TYR A 387 -11.80 -5.60 -22.84
CA TYR A 387 -12.51 -6.88 -22.68
C TYR A 387 -12.46 -7.41 -21.23
N THR A 388 -11.40 -7.15 -20.52
CA THR A 388 -11.27 -7.59 -19.13
C THR A 388 -12.18 -6.82 -18.17
N PHE A 389 -12.35 -5.51 -18.35
CA PHE A 389 -13.00 -4.65 -17.35
C PHE A 389 -14.30 -3.99 -17.80
N SER A 390 -14.72 -4.06 -19.08
CA SER A 390 -15.90 -3.36 -19.61
C SER A 390 -17.24 -3.74 -18.95
N GLN A 391 -17.29 -4.90 -18.26
CA GLN A 391 -18.49 -5.28 -17.49
C GLN A 391 -18.64 -4.50 -16.16
N HIS A 392 -17.56 -3.92 -15.66
CA HIS A 392 -17.50 -3.30 -14.33
C HIS A 392 -17.11 -1.83 -14.36
N VAL A 393 -16.49 -1.37 -15.45
CA VAL A 393 -15.96 -0.02 -15.64
C VAL A 393 -16.50 0.53 -16.97
N HIS A 394 -16.89 1.78 -16.98
CA HIS A 394 -17.41 2.43 -18.19
C HIS A 394 -16.25 2.97 -19.03
N PHE A 395 -16.01 2.36 -20.19
CA PHE A 395 -15.03 2.83 -21.16
C PHE A 395 -15.67 3.79 -22.17
N GLN A 396 -15.01 4.90 -22.44
CA GLN A 396 -15.46 5.91 -23.37
C GLN A 396 -14.31 6.42 -24.24
N GLU A 397 -14.43 6.30 -25.56
CA GLU A 397 -13.56 7.01 -26.48
C GLU A 397 -13.98 8.48 -26.58
N ILE A 398 -13.02 9.36 -26.46
CA ILE A 398 -13.20 10.82 -26.49
C ILE A 398 -12.31 11.43 -27.58
N ALA A 399 -12.83 12.47 -28.25
CA ALA A 399 -12.15 13.17 -29.33
C ALA A 399 -11.87 14.62 -28.95
N THR A 400 -11.10 15.29 -29.80
CA THR A 400 -10.81 16.73 -29.76
C THR A 400 -12.07 17.56 -29.47
N GLY A 401 -11.95 18.53 -28.58
CA GLY A 401 -13.05 19.41 -28.15
C GLY A 401 -13.92 18.84 -27.02
N THR A 402 -13.78 17.55 -26.68
CA THR A 402 -14.50 16.95 -25.54
C THR A 402 -14.01 17.58 -24.22
N LYS A 403 -14.95 17.89 -23.32
CA LYS A 403 -14.68 18.35 -21.96
C LYS A 403 -15.12 17.30 -20.96
N VAL A 404 -14.22 16.92 -20.08
CA VAL A 404 -14.49 15.98 -18.99
C VAL A 404 -14.32 16.69 -17.66
N GLY A 405 -15.23 16.42 -16.72
CA GLY A 405 -15.21 17.02 -15.38
C GLY A 405 -16.44 17.87 -15.10
N LYS A 406 -16.84 17.93 -13.82
CA LYS A 406 -17.99 18.73 -13.35
C LYS A 406 -17.56 20.00 -12.66
N GLN A 407 -16.44 19.94 -11.90
CA GLN A 407 -15.91 21.08 -11.16
C GLN A 407 -14.79 21.79 -11.92
N ARG A 408 -14.00 21.02 -12.67
CA ARG A 408 -12.89 21.50 -13.48
C ARG A 408 -12.91 20.77 -14.81
N ASP A 409 -12.81 21.53 -15.89
CA ASP A 409 -12.80 20.97 -17.24
C ASP A 409 -11.38 20.49 -17.61
N LEU A 410 -11.31 19.24 -18.04
CA LEU A 410 -10.20 18.67 -18.79
C LEU A 410 -10.60 18.70 -20.26
N LEU A 411 -10.00 19.61 -21.03
CA LEU A 411 -10.28 19.77 -22.45
C LEU A 411 -9.34 18.86 -23.25
N VAL A 412 -9.91 18.03 -24.10
CA VAL A 412 -9.18 17.18 -25.04
C VAL A 412 -8.76 18.01 -26.26
N LEU A 413 -7.47 18.08 -26.53
CA LEU A 413 -6.91 18.79 -27.70
C LEU A 413 -6.53 17.82 -28.82
N SER A 414 -6.22 16.56 -28.53
CA SER A 414 -5.85 15.48 -29.46
C SER A 414 -6.23 14.14 -28.83
N PRO A 415 -6.51 13.05 -29.60
CA PRO A 415 -6.59 13.02 -31.08
C PRO A 415 -7.99 13.34 -31.60
N GLU A 416 -8.10 13.64 -32.90
CA GLU A 416 -9.40 13.64 -33.61
C GLU A 416 -9.85 12.21 -33.91
N ASP A 417 -8.90 11.41 -34.39
CA ASP A 417 -9.01 9.98 -34.65
C ASP A 417 -7.59 9.41 -34.65
N GLY A 418 -7.39 8.18 -34.20
CA GLY A 418 -6.06 7.61 -34.08
C GLY A 418 -6.07 6.09 -33.93
N LYS A 419 -4.91 5.51 -33.63
CA LYS A 419 -4.73 4.08 -33.40
C LYS A 419 -4.19 3.77 -32.01
N GLY A 420 -4.02 4.79 -31.16
CA GLY A 420 -3.43 4.65 -29.83
C GLY A 420 -1.91 4.50 -29.85
N GLU A 421 -1.25 5.09 -30.83
CA GLU A 421 0.22 5.22 -30.93
C GLU A 421 0.68 6.55 -30.30
N ASN A 422 1.99 6.80 -30.22
CA ASN A 422 2.57 8.00 -29.58
C ASN A 422 1.99 9.31 -30.11
N ASN A 423 1.96 9.48 -31.44
CA ASN A 423 1.42 10.70 -32.06
C ASN A 423 -0.10 10.85 -31.93
N ASP A 424 -0.80 9.76 -31.56
CA ASP A 424 -2.22 9.75 -31.25
C ASP A 424 -2.48 9.89 -29.74
N SER A 425 -1.47 10.29 -28.97
CA SER A 425 -1.61 10.48 -27.52
C SER A 425 -2.76 11.43 -27.19
N LEU A 426 -3.53 11.07 -26.17
CA LEU A 426 -4.58 11.90 -25.63
C LEU A 426 -3.98 13.13 -24.96
N VAL A 427 -4.04 14.27 -25.62
CA VAL A 427 -3.53 15.55 -25.11
C VAL A 427 -4.61 16.28 -24.34
N LEU A 428 -4.32 16.59 -23.08
CA LEU A 428 -5.26 17.23 -22.16
C LEU A 428 -4.78 18.61 -21.74
N TYR A 429 -5.66 19.60 -21.85
CA TYR A 429 -5.45 20.95 -21.35
C TYR A 429 -6.41 21.24 -20.21
N THR A 430 -5.91 21.86 -19.14
CA THR A 430 -6.76 22.25 -18.02
C THR A 430 -6.19 23.43 -17.23
N ARG A 431 -7.08 24.11 -16.51
CA ARG A 431 -6.68 25.07 -15.48
C ARG A 431 -6.96 24.45 -14.09
N TRP A 432 -5.92 24.07 -13.39
CA TRP A 432 -5.98 23.39 -12.11
C TRP A 432 -5.01 24.01 -11.11
N ALA A 433 -5.34 24.01 -9.84
CA ALA A 433 -4.48 24.61 -8.80
C ALA A 433 -4.00 26.03 -9.14
N ASN A 434 -4.86 26.83 -9.80
CA ASN A 434 -4.61 28.20 -10.30
C ASN A 434 -3.50 28.32 -11.37
N ARG A 435 -3.14 27.23 -12.03
CA ARG A 435 -2.16 27.18 -13.13
C ARG A 435 -2.77 26.47 -14.35
N THR A 436 -2.27 26.78 -15.52
CA THR A 436 -2.61 26.06 -16.75
C THR A 436 -1.62 24.94 -16.99
N PHE A 437 -2.14 23.75 -17.30
CA PHE A 437 -1.37 22.54 -17.57
C PHE A 437 -1.68 22.03 -18.97
N LEU A 438 -0.63 21.53 -19.62
CA LEU A 438 -0.74 20.72 -20.83
C LEU A 438 -0.09 19.36 -20.55
N PHE A 439 -0.87 18.28 -20.70
CA PHE A 439 -0.42 16.91 -20.60
C PHE A 439 -0.40 16.31 -22.00
N THR A 440 0.78 15.98 -22.50
CA THR A 440 0.99 15.59 -23.90
C THR A 440 1.12 14.10 -24.12
N GLY A 441 1.12 13.28 -23.03
CA GLY A 441 1.50 11.88 -23.15
C GLY A 441 2.86 11.74 -23.80
N ASP A 442 2.95 10.90 -24.82
CA ASP A 442 4.18 10.68 -25.60
C ASP A 442 4.13 11.31 -27.00
N LEU A 443 3.39 12.41 -27.12
CA LEU A 443 3.30 13.19 -28.36
C LEU A 443 4.71 13.55 -28.87
N GLU A 444 4.95 13.29 -30.15
CA GLU A 444 6.19 13.60 -30.85
C GLU A 444 6.03 14.85 -31.74
N GLU A 445 7.11 15.30 -32.40
CA GLU A 445 7.15 16.53 -33.22
C GLU A 445 6.04 16.60 -34.28
N GLU A 446 5.62 15.49 -34.86
CA GLU A 446 4.52 15.44 -35.82
C GLU A 446 3.20 15.85 -35.20
N GLY A 447 2.87 15.23 -34.04
CA GLY A 447 1.67 15.57 -33.28
C GLY A 447 1.73 16.98 -32.68
N GLU A 448 2.92 17.47 -32.28
CA GLU A 448 3.13 18.86 -31.86
C GLU A 448 2.79 19.85 -32.96
N ARG A 449 3.27 19.61 -34.22
CA ARG A 449 2.94 20.44 -35.38
C ARG A 449 1.45 20.43 -35.70
N ASP A 450 0.81 19.27 -35.61
CA ASP A 450 -0.63 19.14 -35.78
C ASP A 450 -1.39 19.98 -34.76
N LEU A 451 -0.98 19.91 -33.50
CA LEU A 451 -1.57 20.68 -32.42
C LEU A 451 -1.46 22.19 -32.68
N LEU A 452 -0.26 22.66 -33.05
CA LEU A 452 -0.04 24.06 -33.37
C LEU A 452 -0.81 24.52 -34.62
N SER A 453 -0.94 23.66 -35.63
CA SER A 453 -1.72 23.98 -36.84
C SER A 453 -3.19 24.23 -36.54
N ARG A 454 -3.74 23.56 -35.51
CA ARG A 454 -5.15 23.66 -35.11
C ARG A 454 -5.43 24.82 -34.17
N TYR A 455 -4.57 25.04 -33.20
CA TYR A 455 -4.84 25.97 -32.10
C TYR A 455 -4.00 27.24 -32.17
N GLY A 456 -2.97 27.30 -33.04
CA GLY A 456 -2.03 28.40 -33.07
C GLY A 456 -1.23 28.50 -31.77
N ASP A 457 -0.74 29.73 -31.51
CA ASP A 457 0.00 30.00 -30.27
C ASP A 457 -0.93 30.09 -29.07
N PHE A 458 -0.65 29.34 -28.02
CA PHE A 458 -1.36 29.41 -26.73
C PHE A 458 -0.40 29.16 -25.56
N SER A 459 -0.53 29.91 -24.49
CA SER A 459 0.39 29.80 -23.36
C SER A 459 -0.08 28.83 -22.31
N VAL A 460 0.88 28.09 -21.72
CA VAL A 460 0.66 27.22 -20.56
C VAL A 460 1.67 27.55 -19.47
N ASP A 461 1.25 27.44 -18.20
CA ASP A 461 2.19 27.62 -17.09
C ASP A 461 3.12 26.40 -16.95
N ILE A 462 2.58 25.19 -17.12
CA ILE A 462 3.26 23.93 -16.85
C ILE A 462 3.03 22.96 -18.02
N LEU A 463 4.13 22.51 -18.59
CA LEU A 463 4.15 21.50 -19.65
C LEU A 463 4.59 20.14 -19.07
N LYS A 464 3.79 19.08 -19.20
CA LYS A 464 4.31 17.72 -19.15
C LYS A 464 5.02 17.46 -20.47
N VAL A 465 6.32 17.26 -20.41
CA VAL A 465 7.17 17.06 -21.60
C VAL A 465 6.80 15.75 -22.30
N GLY A 466 6.62 15.80 -23.60
CA GLY A 466 6.28 14.64 -24.41
C GLY A 466 7.34 13.55 -24.37
N HIS A 467 6.92 12.31 -24.51
CA HIS A 467 7.76 11.12 -24.63
C HIS A 467 8.96 11.09 -23.67
N HIS A 468 8.70 11.40 -22.39
CA HIS A 468 9.66 11.41 -21.28
C HIS A 468 10.92 12.25 -21.53
N GLY A 469 10.84 13.23 -22.42
CA GLY A 469 11.98 14.04 -22.86
C GLY A 469 12.83 13.35 -23.94
N SER A 470 12.20 12.56 -24.82
CA SER A 470 12.83 12.04 -26.03
C SER A 470 13.30 13.17 -26.93
N LYS A 471 14.32 12.92 -27.73
CA LYS A 471 14.78 13.86 -28.78
C LYS A 471 13.77 14.06 -29.93
N THR A 472 12.72 13.23 -29.98
CA THR A 472 11.65 13.30 -30.98
C THR A 472 10.47 14.15 -30.50
N SER A 473 10.56 14.79 -29.34
CA SER A 473 9.52 15.64 -28.78
C SER A 473 10.07 16.98 -28.28
N SER A 474 9.18 17.93 -28.00
CA SER A 474 9.48 19.26 -27.48
C SER A 474 10.32 20.07 -28.45
N SER A 475 9.82 20.17 -29.69
CA SER A 475 10.45 20.99 -30.75
C SER A 475 10.58 22.45 -30.32
N PRO A 476 11.60 23.19 -30.80
CA PRO A 476 11.75 24.60 -30.49
C PRO A 476 10.49 25.41 -30.79
N GLU A 477 9.85 25.17 -31.94
CA GLU A 477 8.62 25.83 -32.35
C GLU A 477 7.47 25.57 -31.35
N PHE A 478 7.36 24.35 -30.82
CA PHE A 478 6.34 24.01 -29.85
C PHE A 478 6.57 24.73 -28.52
N ILE A 479 7.82 24.79 -28.07
CA ILE A 479 8.16 25.46 -26.80
C ILE A 479 7.98 26.99 -26.94
N ASP A 480 8.34 27.58 -28.11
CA ASP A 480 8.13 28.99 -28.37
C ASP A 480 6.64 29.37 -28.37
N SER A 481 5.78 28.56 -29.00
CA SER A 481 4.33 28.78 -29.04
C SER A 481 3.67 28.65 -27.69
N LEU A 482 4.09 27.67 -26.86
CA LEU A 482 3.51 27.42 -25.56
C LEU A 482 4.03 28.34 -24.46
N THR A 483 5.23 28.84 -24.58
CA THR A 483 5.96 29.67 -23.59
C THR A 483 5.83 29.15 -22.14
N PRO A 484 6.10 27.85 -21.88
CA PRO A 484 5.89 27.27 -20.55
C PRO A 484 6.90 27.85 -19.55
N LYS A 485 6.44 28.11 -18.31
CA LYS A 485 7.31 28.53 -17.22
C LYS A 485 8.07 27.37 -16.62
N GLU A 486 7.40 26.24 -16.52
CA GLU A 486 7.92 25.01 -15.91
C GLU A 486 7.63 23.82 -16.82
N ALA A 487 8.57 22.89 -16.89
CA ALA A 487 8.47 21.65 -17.63
C ALA A 487 8.68 20.46 -16.68
N ILE A 488 7.76 19.50 -16.72
CA ILE A 488 7.83 18.28 -15.91
C ILE A 488 8.19 17.12 -16.81
N ILE A 489 9.25 16.41 -16.44
CA ILE A 489 9.70 15.21 -17.13
C ILE A 489 9.50 14.01 -16.20
N SER A 490 8.57 13.13 -16.54
CA SER A 490 8.41 11.84 -15.88
C SER A 490 9.37 10.85 -16.50
N CYS A 491 10.35 10.37 -15.76
CA CYS A 491 11.33 9.40 -16.25
C CYS A 491 11.94 8.59 -15.12
N GLY A 492 12.36 7.38 -15.43
CA GLY A 492 12.97 6.47 -14.44
C GLY A 492 14.45 6.76 -14.24
N ARG A 493 14.95 6.45 -13.03
CA ARG A 493 16.39 6.48 -12.74
C ARG A 493 17.11 5.43 -13.57
N ASN A 494 18.20 5.83 -14.23
CA ASN A 494 19.01 4.94 -15.05
C ASN A 494 18.17 4.16 -16.10
N ASN A 495 17.16 4.82 -16.69
CA ASN A 495 16.32 4.20 -17.70
C ASN A 495 17.12 3.84 -18.96
N ARG A 496 16.71 2.78 -19.66
CA ARG A 496 17.42 2.25 -20.84
C ARG A 496 17.38 3.17 -22.05
N TYR A 497 16.35 3.98 -22.13
CA TYR A 497 16.16 4.94 -23.25
C TYR A 497 17.05 6.16 -23.11
N LYS A 498 17.72 6.30 -21.95
CA LYS A 498 18.54 7.49 -21.61
C LYS A 498 17.74 8.79 -21.61
N HIS A 499 16.42 8.68 -21.35
CA HIS A 499 15.56 9.86 -21.21
C HIS A 499 15.84 10.56 -19.86
N PRO A 500 15.75 11.91 -19.83
CA PRO A 500 15.59 12.81 -20.96
C PRO A 500 16.89 12.99 -21.76
N HIS A 501 16.77 13.13 -23.07
CA HIS A 501 17.88 13.41 -23.94
C HIS A 501 18.43 14.82 -23.73
N GLN A 502 19.74 15.00 -24.03
CA GLN A 502 20.40 16.29 -23.84
C GLN A 502 19.87 17.39 -24.77
N GLU A 503 19.44 17.00 -25.95
CA GLU A 503 18.84 17.89 -26.95
C GLU A 503 17.57 18.54 -26.39
N THR A 504 16.64 17.73 -25.86
CA THR A 504 15.40 18.23 -25.26
C THR A 504 15.67 19.13 -24.05
N LEU A 505 16.64 18.74 -23.21
CA LEU A 505 17.04 19.55 -22.05
C LEU A 505 17.67 20.89 -22.51
N ALA A 506 18.44 20.88 -23.60
CA ALA A 506 19.04 22.10 -24.15
C ALA A 506 17.98 23.03 -24.73
N THR A 507 17.00 22.52 -25.49
CA THR A 507 15.86 23.27 -26.00
C THR A 507 15.10 23.96 -24.87
N LEU A 508 14.66 23.23 -23.85
CA LEU A 508 13.94 23.80 -22.72
C LEU A 508 14.73 24.87 -21.97
N LYS A 509 16.05 24.68 -21.77
CA LYS A 509 16.92 25.64 -21.12
C LYS A 509 17.13 26.89 -21.95
N ALA A 510 17.28 26.75 -23.28
CA ALA A 510 17.45 27.87 -24.20
C ALA A 510 16.24 28.83 -24.18
N HIS A 511 15.02 28.28 -23.94
CA HIS A 511 13.78 29.06 -23.81
C HIS A 511 13.49 29.51 -22.37
N GLY A 512 14.45 29.33 -21.43
CA GLY A 512 14.31 29.77 -20.04
C GLY A 512 13.33 28.97 -19.20
N VAL A 513 12.96 27.78 -19.64
CA VAL A 513 11.99 26.92 -18.93
C VAL A 513 12.63 26.24 -17.72
N HIS A 514 11.96 26.31 -16.56
CA HIS A 514 12.43 25.62 -15.36
C HIS A 514 12.04 24.14 -15.39
N ILE A 515 13.05 23.26 -15.30
CA ILE A 515 12.86 21.81 -15.50
C ILE A 515 12.82 21.08 -14.17
N PHE A 516 11.78 20.27 -13.97
CA PHE A 516 11.66 19.31 -12.87
C PHE A 516 11.58 17.89 -13.43
N ARG A 517 12.23 16.92 -12.73
CA ARG A 517 12.33 15.54 -13.20
C ARG A 517 12.00 14.57 -12.06
N THR A 518 11.16 13.55 -12.33
CA THR A 518 10.77 12.57 -11.30
C THR A 518 11.94 11.70 -10.83
N ASP A 519 12.91 11.39 -11.69
CA ASP A 519 14.11 10.61 -11.33
C ASP A 519 15.04 11.33 -10.34
N GLN A 520 14.98 12.68 -10.29
CA GLN A 520 15.80 13.51 -9.40
C GLN A 520 15.01 14.04 -8.20
N ASN A 521 13.78 14.47 -8.43
CA ASN A 521 12.95 15.14 -7.44
C ASN A 521 11.98 14.17 -6.70
N GLY A 522 11.78 12.94 -7.23
CA GLY A 522 10.70 12.06 -6.78
C GLY A 522 9.35 12.60 -7.25
N MET A 523 8.28 12.37 -6.48
CA MET A 523 6.96 12.92 -6.81
C MET A 523 6.97 14.45 -6.77
N ILE A 524 6.31 15.07 -7.75
CA ILE A 524 6.21 16.53 -7.90
C ILE A 524 4.74 16.92 -7.73
N GLN A 525 4.44 17.77 -6.77
CA GLN A 525 3.06 18.15 -6.45
C GLN A 525 2.87 19.67 -6.54
N TYR A 526 1.86 20.07 -7.29
CA TYR A 526 1.30 21.41 -7.29
C TYR A 526 0.05 21.46 -6.42
N ARG A 527 -0.01 22.47 -5.54
CA ARG A 527 -1.13 22.61 -4.60
C ARG A 527 -1.57 24.06 -4.54
N SER A 528 -2.88 24.30 -4.70
CA SER A 528 -3.46 25.62 -4.42
C SER A 528 -4.39 25.54 -3.22
N GLY A 529 -4.19 26.44 -2.27
CA GLY A 529 -5.06 26.59 -1.09
C GLY A 529 -5.72 27.96 -1.08
N LEU A 530 -6.47 28.23 -0.01
CA LEU A 530 -7.16 29.51 0.19
C LEU A 530 -6.20 30.72 0.29
N TRP A 531 -4.91 30.49 0.61
CA TRP A 531 -3.98 31.56 0.97
C TRP A 531 -2.63 31.56 0.21
N ASN A 532 -2.21 30.46 -0.44
CA ASN A 532 -0.90 30.42 -1.11
C ASN A 532 -0.82 29.35 -2.21
N GLN A 533 -0.21 29.68 -3.34
CA GLN A 533 0.29 28.72 -4.32
C GLN A 533 1.64 28.20 -3.83
N ARG A 534 1.75 26.89 -3.57
CA ARG A 534 3.04 26.27 -3.20
C ARG A 534 3.28 25.05 -4.05
N THR A 535 4.50 24.93 -4.58
CA THR A 535 5.02 23.71 -5.19
C THR A 535 5.75 22.93 -4.11
N PHE A 536 5.45 21.66 -3.97
CA PHE A 536 6.11 20.78 -3.00
C PHE A 536 6.77 19.62 -3.73
N TYR A 537 7.99 19.30 -3.32
CA TYR A 537 8.68 18.10 -3.75
C TYR A 537 8.48 17.04 -2.68
N LEU A 538 7.93 15.90 -3.05
CA LEU A 538 7.85 14.75 -2.19
C LEU A 538 9.00 13.81 -2.57
N LYS A 539 9.97 13.66 -1.68
CA LYS A 539 10.98 12.61 -1.85
C LYS A 539 10.37 11.27 -1.49
N LYS A 540 10.74 10.24 -2.27
CA LYS A 540 10.48 8.84 -1.90
C LYS A 540 11.08 8.53 -0.54
#